data_3492b728e7147de0e3a41a9202b23314
#
_entry.id   3492b728e7147de0e3a41a9202b23314
#
_cell.length_a   1.000
_cell.length_b   1.000
_cell.length_c   1.000
_cell.angle_alpha   90.00
_cell.angle_beta   90.00
_cell.angle_gamma   90.00
#
_symmetry.space_group_name_H-M   'P 1'
#
loop_
_entity.id
_entity.type
_entity.pdbx_description
1 polymer ?
#
loop_
_entity_poly.entity_id
_entity_poly.type
_entity_poly.pdbx_seq_one_letter_code
_entity_poly.pdbx_strand_id
1 'polypeptide(L)'
;MHVIIETERLILRRFESGEGQLIYTLNEDPEVTRYTGDPVRDLAHANEVLDQVILPQYALYNHGRWAVHTKPGMEFIGWCGLKYRPERDEVDLGYRFIKTAWGKGYASEAAMASINYGFEKLGLRRIVGRAMPGNIASLKVLEKCGMRFIREELIDDHPAKTYEISRRYY
;
A
#
# COMPACT_ATOMS: atom_id res chain seq x y z
N MET A 1 -7.32 18.40 4.28
CA MET A 1 -7.16 16.96 3.93
C MET A 1 -7.08 16.82 2.43
N HIS A 2 -6.06 16.11 1.96
CA HIS A 2 -5.85 15.94 0.51
C HIS A 2 -6.35 14.56 0.08
N VAL A 3 -7.60 14.48 -0.30
CA VAL A 3 -8.24 13.23 -0.75
C VAL A 3 -7.75 12.90 -2.16
N ILE A 4 -7.32 11.65 -2.35
CA ILE A 4 -6.85 11.13 -3.62
C ILE A 4 -7.95 10.30 -4.29
N ILE A 5 -8.57 9.39 -3.53
CA ILE A 5 -9.57 8.44 -4.04
C ILE A 5 -10.69 8.32 -3.03
N GLU A 6 -11.91 8.25 -3.54
CA GLU A 6 -13.07 7.89 -2.76
C GLU A 6 -13.74 6.69 -3.42
N THR A 7 -14.03 5.65 -2.62
CA THR A 7 -14.75 4.46 -3.07
C THR A 7 -16.08 4.36 -2.32
N GLU A 8 -16.80 3.26 -2.53
CA GLU A 8 -18.06 3.04 -1.83
C GLU A 8 -17.91 3.10 -0.31
N ARG A 9 -16.85 2.50 0.24
CA ARG A 9 -16.68 2.39 1.69
C ARG A 9 -15.44 3.09 2.24
N LEU A 10 -14.57 3.63 1.38
CA LEU A 10 -13.24 4.11 1.78
C LEU A 10 -12.94 5.50 1.24
N ILE A 11 -12.07 6.19 2.00
CA ILE A 11 -11.37 7.40 1.56
C ILE A 11 -9.87 7.11 1.63
N LEU A 12 -9.15 7.37 0.54
CA LEU A 12 -7.69 7.33 0.50
C LEU A 12 -7.18 8.76 0.37
N ARG A 13 -6.29 9.17 1.28
CA ARG A 13 -5.74 10.52 1.30
C ARG A 13 -4.25 10.52 1.53
N ARG A 14 -3.58 11.61 1.22
CA ARG A 14 -2.18 11.77 1.60
C ARG A 14 -2.07 11.85 3.12
N PHE A 15 -1.05 11.19 3.67
CA PHE A 15 -0.63 11.49 5.04
C PHE A 15 -0.14 12.92 5.10
N GLU A 16 -0.26 13.53 6.27
CA GLU A 16 0.21 14.88 6.53
C GLU A 16 1.36 14.86 7.54
N SER A 17 2.20 15.87 7.50
CA SER A 17 3.25 16.05 8.50
C SER A 17 2.63 16.03 9.91
N GLY A 18 3.31 15.37 10.84
CA GLY A 18 2.82 15.24 12.21
C GLY A 18 1.93 14.04 12.48
N GLU A 19 1.63 13.22 11.48
CA GLU A 19 0.74 12.06 11.63
C GLU A 19 1.46 10.73 11.89
N GLY A 20 2.68 10.77 12.43
CA GLY A 20 3.42 9.55 12.73
C GLY A 20 2.69 8.58 13.66
N GLN A 21 1.79 9.09 14.52
CA GLN A 21 0.99 8.24 15.40
C GLN A 21 0.12 7.24 14.64
N LEU A 22 -0.42 7.65 13.48
CA LEU A 22 -1.21 6.73 12.64
C LEU A 22 -0.34 5.57 12.15
N ILE A 23 0.87 5.89 11.70
CA ILE A 23 1.82 4.89 11.22
C ILE A 23 2.23 3.95 12.35
N TYR A 24 2.48 4.49 13.55
CA TYR A 24 2.81 3.67 14.69
C TYR A 24 1.67 2.73 15.07
N THR A 25 0.45 3.26 15.16
CA THR A 25 -0.74 2.48 15.50
C THR A 25 -0.95 1.32 14.50
N LEU A 26 -0.74 1.59 13.22
CA LEU A 26 -0.87 0.55 12.19
C LEU A 26 0.17 -0.56 12.35
N ASN A 27 1.39 -0.22 12.72
CA ASN A 27 2.53 -1.12 12.66
C ASN A 27 2.98 -1.69 14.02
N GLU A 28 2.34 -1.31 15.12
CA GLU A 28 2.72 -1.80 16.44
C GLU A 28 2.35 -3.27 16.66
N ASP A 29 1.34 -3.78 15.96
CA ASP A 29 0.90 -5.17 16.09
C ASP A 29 1.81 -6.08 15.27
N PRO A 30 2.51 -7.06 15.92
CA PRO A 30 3.39 -7.99 15.22
C PRO A 30 2.69 -8.81 14.15
N GLU A 31 1.39 -9.08 14.29
CA GLU A 31 0.63 -9.80 13.28
C GLU A 31 0.47 -9.00 11.99
N VAL A 32 0.36 -7.67 12.10
CA VAL A 32 0.27 -6.79 10.93
C VAL A 32 1.59 -6.78 10.16
N THR A 33 2.72 -6.77 10.86
CA THR A 33 4.04 -6.70 10.23
C THR A 33 4.69 -8.06 9.97
N ARG A 34 3.99 -9.15 10.27
CA ARG A 34 4.52 -10.51 10.16
C ARG A 34 5.17 -10.81 8.81
N TYR A 35 4.60 -10.32 7.72
CA TYR A 35 5.06 -10.61 6.35
C TYR A 35 5.62 -9.39 5.64
N THR A 36 5.86 -8.27 6.35
CA THR A 36 6.30 -7.02 5.71
C THR A 36 7.81 -6.82 5.76
N GLY A 37 8.49 -7.43 6.72
CA GLY A 37 9.94 -7.31 6.88
C GLY A 37 10.42 -5.96 7.38
N ASP A 38 9.52 -5.05 7.74
CA ASP A 38 9.86 -3.68 8.14
C ASP A 38 9.03 -3.20 9.34
N PRO A 39 9.17 -3.84 10.51
CA PRO A 39 8.42 -3.41 11.69
C PRO A 39 8.82 -1.99 12.11
N VAL A 40 7.89 -1.27 12.72
CA VAL A 40 8.13 0.06 13.26
C VAL A 40 8.39 -0.07 14.76
N ARG A 41 9.58 0.35 15.20
CA ARG A 41 10.05 0.11 16.56
C ARG A 41 9.33 0.95 17.62
N ASP A 42 9.05 2.21 17.29
CA ASP A 42 8.48 3.19 18.22
C ASP A 42 7.92 4.38 17.46
N LEU A 43 7.36 5.35 18.19
CA LEU A 43 6.78 6.54 17.57
C LEU A 43 7.84 7.38 16.85
N ALA A 44 9.05 7.47 17.39
CA ALA A 44 10.13 8.21 16.74
C ALA A 44 10.44 7.60 15.36
N HIS A 45 10.50 6.27 15.29
CA HIS A 45 10.72 5.56 14.03
C HIS A 45 9.53 5.77 13.06
N ALA A 46 8.30 5.77 13.56
CA ALA A 46 7.13 6.06 12.75
C ALA A 46 7.21 7.46 12.12
N ASN A 47 7.64 8.45 12.89
CA ASN A 47 7.85 9.81 12.38
C ASN A 47 8.94 9.85 11.31
N GLU A 48 10.02 9.09 11.47
CA GLU A 48 11.06 8.98 10.44
C GLU A 48 10.51 8.37 9.15
N VAL A 49 9.71 7.30 9.25
CA VAL A 49 9.07 6.67 8.09
C VAL A 49 8.19 7.67 7.35
N LEU A 50 7.39 8.44 8.10
CA LEU A 50 6.54 9.47 7.50
C LEU A 50 7.37 10.54 6.79
N ASP A 51 8.36 11.10 7.47
CA ASP A 51 9.10 12.26 6.98
C ASP A 51 10.13 11.91 5.91
N GLN A 52 10.73 10.72 5.97
CA GLN A 52 11.83 10.34 5.09
C GLN A 52 11.43 9.40 3.96
N VAL A 53 10.31 8.70 4.09
CA VAL A 53 9.86 7.72 3.08
C VAL A 53 8.54 8.14 2.45
N ILE A 54 7.51 8.40 3.24
CA ILE A 54 6.14 8.59 2.72
C ILE A 54 5.96 9.97 2.08
N LEU A 55 6.22 11.03 2.83
CA LEU A 55 6.01 12.40 2.32
C LEU A 55 6.87 12.72 1.10
N PRO A 56 8.18 12.31 1.04
CA PRO A 56 8.98 12.56 -0.15
C PRO A 56 8.44 11.92 -1.44
N GLN A 57 7.77 10.78 -1.34
CA GLN A 57 7.15 10.16 -2.52
C GLN A 57 6.12 11.07 -3.16
N TYR A 58 5.29 11.73 -2.34
CA TYR A 58 4.29 12.67 -2.86
C TYR A 58 4.95 13.87 -3.55
N ALA A 59 6.01 14.41 -2.92
CA ALA A 59 6.70 15.58 -3.46
C ALA A 59 7.43 15.27 -4.78
N LEU A 60 8.04 14.10 -4.87
CA LEU A 60 8.86 13.71 -6.02
C LEU A 60 8.04 13.11 -7.16
N TYR A 61 7.04 12.29 -6.83
CA TYR A 61 6.35 11.46 -7.83
C TYR A 61 4.85 11.70 -7.90
N ASN A 62 4.30 12.51 -7.01
CA ASN A 62 2.86 12.80 -6.92
C ASN A 62 2.01 11.60 -6.54
N HIS A 63 2.61 10.56 -5.98
CA HIS A 63 1.93 9.38 -5.45
C HIS A 63 2.80 8.68 -4.42
N GLY A 64 2.21 7.71 -3.71
CA GLY A 64 2.88 6.93 -2.69
C GLY A 64 1.86 6.11 -1.93
N ARG A 65 2.17 5.76 -0.68
CA ARG A 65 1.22 5.09 0.22
C ARG A 65 0.29 6.14 0.80
N TRP A 66 -1.01 5.91 0.69
CA TRP A 66 -2.04 6.83 1.19
C TRP A 66 -2.72 6.28 2.42
N ALA A 67 -3.13 7.16 3.32
CA ALA A 67 -3.91 6.77 4.50
C ALA A 67 -5.31 6.35 4.06
N VAL A 68 -5.81 5.25 4.62
CA VAL A 68 -7.13 4.70 4.29
C VAL A 68 -8.04 4.87 5.50
N HIS A 69 -9.20 5.47 5.26
CA HIS A 69 -10.25 5.67 6.24
C HIS A 69 -11.55 5.03 5.75
N THR A 70 -12.35 4.52 6.68
CA THR A 70 -13.69 4.04 6.35
C THR A 70 -14.68 5.19 6.28
N LYS A 71 -15.78 5.00 5.56
CA LYS A 71 -16.91 5.90 5.52
C LYS A 71 -18.12 5.22 6.18
N PRO A 72 -18.99 5.98 6.85
CA PRO A 72 -18.97 7.44 7.06
C PRO A 72 -18.11 7.89 8.25
N GLY A 73 -17.68 7.00 9.11
CA GLY A 73 -17.04 7.32 10.38
C GLY A 73 -15.63 7.87 10.29
N MET A 74 -14.99 7.85 9.13
CA MET A 74 -13.61 8.30 8.93
C MET A 74 -12.61 7.64 9.87
N GLU A 75 -12.83 6.37 10.18
CA GLU A 75 -11.92 5.60 11.02
C GLU A 75 -10.66 5.23 10.21
N PHE A 76 -9.48 5.51 10.74
CA PHE A 76 -8.23 5.12 10.11
C PHE A 76 -8.04 3.59 10.23
N ILE A 77 -7.83 2.92 9.10
CA ILE A 77 -7.69 1.46 9.08
C ILE A 77 -6.38 0.98 8.47
N GLY A 78 -5.58 1.85 7.89
CA GLY A 78 -4.32 1.41 7.30
C GLY A 78 -3.81 2.32 6.20
N TRP A 79 -2.93 1.77 5.37
CA TRP A 79 -2.47 2.46 4.17
C TRP A 79 -2.59 1.58 2.95
N CYS A 80 -2.67 2.22 1.79
CA CYS A 80 -2.66 1.56 0.48
C CYS A 80 -2.20 2.57 -0.56
N GLY A 81 -1.45 2.12 -1.54
CA GLY A 81 -1.07 3.03 -2.61
C GLY A 81 0.04 2.50 -3.48
N LEU A 82 0.61 3.42 -4.23
CA LEU A 82 1.57 3.15 -5.30
C LEU A 82 2.89 3.82 -4.96
N LYS A 83 3.91 3.03 -4.67
CA LYS A 83 5.24 3.52 -4.30
C LYS A 83 6.19 3.36 -5.49
N TYR A 84 6.90 4.41 -5.85
CA TYR A 84 7.97 4.32 -6.85
C TYR A 84 9.24 3.80 -6.22
N ARG A 85 9.88 2.83 -6.88
CA ARG A 85 11.17 2.27 -6.49
C ARG A 85 12.20 2.64 -7.56
N PRO A 86 13.00 3.70 -7.32
CA PRO A 86 13.97 4.16 -8.32
C PRO A 86 15.04 3.12 -8.65
N GLU A 87 15.44 2.29 -7.68
CA GLU A 87 16.45 1.24 -7.88
C GLU A 87 16.02 0.16 -8.87
N ARG A 88 14.72 0.05 -9.13
CA ARG A 88 14.12 -0.91 -10.06
C ARG A 88 13.35 -0.26 -11.18
N ASP A 89 13.17 1.05 -11.12
CA ASP A 89 12.31 1.80 -12.03
C ASP A 89 10.92 1.14 -12.13
N GLU A 90 10.31 0.92 -10.98
CA GLU A 90 8.99 0.29 -10.86
C GLU A 90 8.09 1.08 -9.94
N VAL A 91 6.79 0.96 -10.19
CA VAL A 91 5.76 1.40 -9.26
C VAL A 91 5.13 0.17 -8.65
N ASP A 92 5.16 0.06 -7.32
CA ASP A 92 4.57 -1.09 -6.65
C ASP A 92 3.33 -0.71 -5.84
N LEU A 93 2.34 -1.59 -5.95
CA LEU A 93 1.14 -1.55 -5.14
C LEU A 93 1.45 -2.19 -3.79
N GLY A 94 1.15 -1.49 -2.71
CA GLY A 94 1.28 -2.04 -1.37
C GLY A 94 0.12 -1.62 -0.50
N TYR A 95 -0.21 -2.45 0.47
CA TYR A 95 -1.29 -2.19 1.41
C TYR A 95 -1.01 -2.88 2.73
N ARG A 96 -1.50 -2.26 3.79
CA ARG A 96 -1.34 -2.76 5.15
C ARG A 96 -2.50 -2.24 5.97
N PHE A 97 -3.20 -3.15 6.65
CA PHE A 97 -4.39 -2.78 7.42
C PHE A 97 -4.30 -3.28 8.84
N ILE A 98 -4.90 -2.53 9.77
CA ILE A 98 -5.01 -2.95 11.17
C ILE A 98 -5.82 -4.25 11.21
N LYS A 99 -5.52 -5.10 12.17
CA LYS A 99 -6.09 -6.45 12.26
C LYS A 99 -7.63 -6.46 12.28
N THR A 100 -8.23 -5.52 13.00
CA THR A 100 -9.69 -5.44 13.10
C THR A 100 -10.38 -5.12 11.78
N ALA A 101 -9.63 -4.63 10.78
CA ALA A 101 -10.16 -4.35 9.45
C ALA A 101 -10.03 -5.53 8.48
N TRP A 102 -9.38 -6.62 8.90
CA TRP A 102 -9.17 -7.79 8.03
C TRP A 102 -10.47 -8.55 7.77
N GLY A 103 -10.54 -9.25 6.64
CA GLY A 103 -11.65 -10.14 6.31
C GLY A 103 -12.92 -9.44 5.85
N LYS A 104 -12.84 -8.15 5.54
CA LYS A 104 -14.00 -7.32 5.15
C LYS A 104 -13.95 -6.84 3.71
N GLY A 105 -12.90 -7.20 2.96
CA GLY A 105 -12.74 -6.81 1.56
C GLY A 105 -12.13 -5.43 1.35
N TYR A 106 -11.69 -4.75 2.40
CA TYR A 106 -11.10 -3.41 2.28
C TYR A 106 -9.80 -3.39 1.47
N ALA A 107 -8.94 -4.40 1.67
CA ALA A 107 -7.69 -4.48 0.93
C ALA A 107 -7.92 -4.55 -0.58
N SER A 108 -8.85 -5.39 -1.02
CA SER A 108 -9.19 -5.52 -2.44
C SER A 108 -9.80 -4.24 -2.99
N GLU A 109 -10.68 -3.61 -2.23
CA GLU A 109 -11.34 -2.36 -2.63
C GLU A 109 -10.32 -1.23 -2.79
N ALA A 110 -9.43 -1.06 -1.81
CA ALA A 110 -8.40 -0.03 -1.84
C ALA A 110 -7.36 -0.31 -2.95
N ALA A 111 -6.94 -1.56 -3.09
CA ALA A 111 -5.95 -1.96 -4.08
C ALA A 111 -6.47 -1.73 -5.51
N MET A 112 -7.69 -2.17 -5.79
CA MET A 112 -8.29 -1.97 -7.11
C MET A 112 -8.42 -0.49 -7.44
N ALA A 113 -8.88 0.31 -6.48
CA ALA A 113 -9.02 1.76 -6.66
C ALA A 113 -7.65 2.42 -6.91
N SER A 114 -6.60 1.95 -6.24
CA SER A 114 -5.23 2.46 -6.44
C SER A 114 -4.70 2.13 -7.83
N ILE A 115 -4.95 0.91 -8.31
CA ILE A 115 -4.57 0.50 -9.68
C ILE A 115 -5.28 1.38 -10.71
N ASN A 116 -6.58 1.56 -10.56
CA ASN A 116 -7.37 2.40 -11.46
C ASN A 116 -6.83 3.83 -11.50
N TYR A 117 -6.55 4.40 -10.34
CA TYR A 117 -5.96 5.73 -10.23
C TYR A 117 -4.60 5.80 -10.92
N GLY A 118 -3.77 4.78 -10.73
CA GLY A 118 -2.46 4.71 -11.37
C GLY A 118 -2.54 4.76 -12.90
N PHE A 119 -3.45 4.02 -13.49
CA PHE A 119 -3.63 4.00 -14.94
C PHE A 119 -4.33 5.25 -15.45
N GLU A 120 -5.40 5.67 -14.81
CA GLU A 120 -6.26 6.73 -15.32
C GLU A 120 -5.77 8.15 -15.00
N LYS A 121 -5.20 8.35 -13.82
CA LYS A 121 -4.78 9.68 -13.37
C LYS A 121 -3.28 9.90 -13.43
N LEU A 122 -2.48 8.87 -13.16
CA LEU A 122 -1.03 8.97 -13.18
C LEU A 122 -0.41 8.60 -14.52
N GLY A 123 -1.17 7.96 -15.40
CA GLY A 123 -0.69 7.55 -16.73
C GLY A 123 0.34 6.43 -16.67
N LEU A 124 0.33 5.62 -15.61
CA LEU A 124 1.26 4.51 -15.49
C LEU A 124 0.97 3.46 -16.54
N ARG A 125 2.01 2.72 -16.95
CA ARG A 125 1.87 1.64 -17.93
C ARG A 125 1.87 0.27 -17.28
N ARG A 126 2.52 0.16 -16.11
CA ARG A 126 2.72 -1.10 -15.41
C ARG A 126 2.73 -0.86 -13.92
N ILE A 127 2.11 -1.75 -13.18
CA ILE A 127 2.14 -1.74 -11.72
C ILE A 127 2.51 -3.15 -11.28
N VAL A 128 3.47 -3.26 -10.36
CA VAL A 128 3.84 -4.53 -9.75
C VAL A 128 3.25 -4.63 -8.35
N GLY A 129 3.10 -5.85 -7.86
CA GLY A 129 2.71 -6.10 -6.48
C GLY A 129 3.45 -7.33 -5.99
N ARG A 130 3.87 -7.29 -4.73
CA ARG A 130 4.65 -8.37 -4.14
C ARG A 130 4.11 -8.75 -2.77
N ALA A 131 4.22 -10.05 -2.47
CA ALA A 131 3.93 -10.56 -1.14
C ALA A 131 4.83 -11.75 -0.86
N MET A 132 5.15 -11.96 0.42
CA MET A 132 5.88 -13.15 0.83
C MET A 132 5.03 -14.39 0.53
N PRO A 133 5.66 -15.54 0.15
CA PRO A 133 4.91 -16.75 -0.21
C PRO A 133 3.94 -17.24 0.87
N GLY A 134 4.26 -17.01 2.14
CA GLY A 134 3.40 -17.40 3.26
C GLY A 134 2.19 -16.49 3.48
N ASN A 135 2.18 -15.33 2.86
CA ASN A 135 1.10 -14.35 3.02
C ASN A 135 -0.03 -14.64 2.01
N ILE A 136 -0.76 -15.71 2.23
CA ILE A 136 -1.79 -16.20 1.32
C ILE A 136 -2.90 -15.15 1.09
N ALA A 137 -3.29 -14.45 2.15
CA ALA A 137 -4.34 -13.42 2.03
C ALA A 137 -3.94 -12.31 1.06
N SER A 138 -2.68 -11.85 1.14
CA SER A 138 -2.18 -10.82 0.24
C SER A 138 -2.08 -11.30 -1.21
N LEU A 139 -1.63 -12.54 -1.41
CA LEU A 139 -1.56 -13.13 -2.75
C LEU A 139 -2.94 -13.18 -3.40
N LYS A 140 -3.98 -13.54 -2.63
CA LYS A 140 -5.36 -13.56 -3.12
C LYS A 140 -5.85 -12.16 -3.51
N VAL A 141 -5.45 -11.13 -2.77
CA VAL A 141 -5.80 -9.74 -3.13
C VAL A 141 -5.18 -9.36 -4.46
N LEU A 142 -3.89 -9.67 -4.67
CA LEU A 142 -3.21 -9.38 -5.94
C LEU A 142 -3.92 -10.07 -7.12
N GLU A 143 -4.27 -11.33 -6.96
CA GLU A 143 -4.99 -12.09 -7.99
C GLU A 143 -6.37 -11.52 -8.27
N LYS A 144 -7.09 -11.16 -7.21
CA LYS A 144 -8.43 -10.56 -7.32
C LYS A 144 -8.41 -9.22 -8.07
N CYS A 145 -7.30 -8.50 -7.95
CA CYS A 145 -7.10 -7.24 -8.67
C CYS A 145 -6.73 -7.42 -10.15
N GLY A 146 -6.64 -8.66 -10.63
CA GLY A 146 -6.29 -8.95 -12.01
C GLY A 146 -4.80 -8.98 -12.29
N MET A 147 -3.97 -8.96 -11.26
CA MET A 147 -2.52 -9.07 -11.43
C MET A 147 -2.11 -10.50 -11.69
N ARG A 148 -1.06 -10.68 -12.51
CA ARG A 148 -0.55 -11.99 -12.91
C ARG A 148 0.75 -12.29 -12.20
N PHE A 149 0.93 -13.53 -11.75
CA PHE A 149 2.21 -14.00 -11.23
C PHE A 149 3.29 -13.98 -12.32
N ILE A 150 4.45 -13.43 -11.99
CA ILE A 150 5.60 -13.38 -12.89
C ILE A 150 6.70 -14.31 -12.43
N ARG A 151 7.14 -14.18 -11.19
CA ARG A 151 8.27 -14.94 -10.65
C ARG A 151 8.37 -14.82 -9.14
N GLU A 152 9.15 -15.73 -8.56
CA GLU A 152 9.64 -15.58 -7.20
C GLU A 152 11.03 -14.94 -7.26
N GLU A 153 11.32 -14.06 -6.31
CA GLU A 153 12.61 -13.37 -6.22
C GLU A 153 12.86 -12.90 -4.79
N LEU A 154 14.09 -12.49 -4.54
CA LEU A 154 14.44 -11.85 -3.26
C LEU A 154 14.31 -10.36 -3.42
N ILE A 155 13.57 -9.74 -2.50
CA ILE A 155 13.40 -8.30 -2.41
C ILE A 155 13.81 -7.90 -1.01
N ASP A 156 14.84 -7.03 -0.90
CA ASP A 156 15.38 -6.61 0.40
C ASP A 156 15.70 -7.83 1.30
N ASP A 157 16.30 -8.88 0.70
CA ASP A 157 16.67 -10.14 1.35
C ASP A 157 15.49 -11.00 1.83
N HIS A 158 14.26 -10.69 1.41
CA HIS A 158 13.08 -11.48 1.74
C HIS A 158 12.51 -12.14 0.50
N PRO A 159 12.10 -13.42 0.57
CA PRO A 159 11.45 -14.08 -0.56
C PRO A 159 10.12 -13.41 -0.86
N ALA A 160 9.85 -13.18 -2.14
CA ALA A 160 8.62 -12.55 -2.58
C ALA A 160 8.11 -13.23 -3.84
N LYS A 161 6.79 -13.31 -3.95
CA LYS A 161 6.12 -13.60 -5.22
C LYS A 161 5.76 -12.27 -5.86
N THR A 162 6.23 -12.07 -7.07
CA THR A 162 6.02 -10.84 -7.83
C THR A 162 4.90 -11.04 -8.83
N TYR A 163 3.95 -10.12 -8.79
CA TYR A 163 2.81 -10.04 -9.69
C TYR A 163 2.86 -8.72 -10.44
N GLU A 164 2.20 -8.66 -11.59
CA GLU A 164 2.09 -7.41 -12.34
C GLU A 164 0.74 -7.27 -13.02
N ILE A 165 0.38 -6.03 -13.33
CA ILE A 165 -0.69 -5.71 -14.24
C ILE A 165 -0.21 -4.56 -15.12
N SER A 166 -0.47 -4.65 -16.43
CA SER A 166 -0.16 -3.58 -17.35
C SER A 166 -1.43 -2.96 -17.89
N ARG A 167 -1.35 -1.69 -18.29
CA ARG A 167 -2.47 -0.95 -18.82
C ARG A 167 -3.16 -1.66 -20.00
N ARG A 168 -2.39 -2.43 -20.74
CA ARG A 168 -2.89 -3.19 -21.89
C ARG A 168 -3.96 -4.22 -21.52
N TYR A 169 -3.91 -4.74 -20.28
CA TYR A 169 -4.83 -5.78 -19.80
C TYR A 169 -5.78 -5.28 -18.72
N TYR A 170 -5.82 -3.98 -18.53
CA TYR A 170 -6.67 -3.32 -17.55
C TYR A 170 -8.07 -3.04 -18.14
#